data_3af0f1d8e86e35254c46b7aef845d439
#
_entry.id   3af0f1d8e86e35254c46b7aef845d439
#
_cell.length_a   1.000
_cell.length_b   1.000
_cell.length_c   1.000
_cell.angle_alpha   90.00
_cell.angle_beta   90.00
_cell.angle_gamma   90.00
#
_symmetry.space_group_name_H-M   'P 1'
#
loop_
_entity.id
_entity.type
_entity.pdbx_description
1 polymer ?
#
loop_
_entity_poly.entity_id
_entity_poly.type
_entity_poly.pdbx_seq_one_letter_code
_entity_poly.pdbx_strand_id
1 'polypeptide(L)'
;MSITIVLGTIVMLLLFPSCGGKSKAIGEAITERDSLPMMSTLGVTTLISDSGVTRYRVNTEEWQVFDRKKPSYWAFEKGVYLEQFDSIFHIEASIKADTAYYYDKERLWKLIGNVDIQNRKGERFNTELLYWNEATQKVYSDKFIRIQQPDRTITGHGFDSNQQMTVYTIHNIEAVSYTHLRAHE
;
A
#
# COMPACT_ATOMS: atom_id res chain seq x y z
N MET A 1 24.89 45.28 -60.06
CA MET A 1 23.93 44.55 -59.25
C MET A 1 23.14 45.60 -58.51
N SER A 2 21.86 45.78 -58.90
CA SER A 2 21.09 46.97 -58.63
C SER A 2 20.67 47.10 -57.16
N ILE A 3 20.77 48.31 -56.61
CA ILE A 3 20.35 48.73 -55.26
C ILE A 3 18.91 48.25 -54.94
N THR A 4 18.05 48.16 -55.98
CA THR A 4 16.67 47.68 -55.89
C THR A 4 16.56 46.19 -55.41
N ILE A 5 17.53 45.33 -55.75
CA ILE A 5 17.52 43.90 -55.31
C ILE A 5 17.89 43.79 -53.83
N VAL A 6 18.85 44.61 -53.38
CA VAL A 6 19.29 44.67 -52.00
C VAL A 6 18.18 45.22 -51.08
N LEU A 7 17.47 46.27 -51.56
CA LEU A 7 16.35 46.85 -50.82
C LEU A 7 15.17 45.87 -50.70
N GLY A 8 14.88 45.06 -51.75
CA GLY A 8 13.85 44.06 -51.77
C GLY A 8 14.10 42.91 -50.81
N THR A 9 15.37 42.48 -50.69
CA THR A 9 15.74 41.41 -49.74
C THR A 9 15.70 41.83 -48.28
N ILE A 10 16.02 43.11 -47.98
CA ILE A 10 15.93 43.68 -46.63
C ILE A 10 14.46 43.83 -46.19
N VAL A 11 13.56 44.26 -47.08
CA VAL A 11 12.12 44.36 -46.78
C VAL A 11 11.48 43.00 -46.56
N MET A 12 11.91 41.97 -47.29
CA MET A 12 11.41 40.61 -47.13
C MET A 12 11.84 39.95 -45.81
N LEU A 13 12.99 40.34 -45.24
CA LEU A 13 13.48 39.85 -43.93
C LEU A 13 12.76 40.46 -42.73
N LEU A 14 12.06 41.61 -42.92
CA LEU A 14 11.32 42.29 -41.84
C LEU A 14 9.87 41.80 -41.68
N LEU A 15 9.38 40.91 -42.55
CA LEU A 15 8.01 40.42 -42.53
C LEU A 15 7.80 39.06 -41.83
N PHE A 16 8.80 38.55 -41.12
CA PHE A 16 8.54 37.39 -40.25
C PHE A 16 7.80 37.87 -39.01
N PRO A 17 6.48 37.57 -38.87
CA PRO A 17 5.80 37.84 -37.62
C PRO A 17 6.45 36.96 -36.57
N SER A 18 7.18 37.57 -35.64
CA SER A 18 7.58 36.95 -34.41
C SER A 18 6.31 36.41 -33.74
N CYS A 19 6.15 35.09 -33.77
CA CYS A 19 5.05 34.41 -33.11
C CYS A 19 5.29 34.54 -31.60
N GLY A 20 4.95 35.69 -31.03
CA GLY A 20 4.83 35.93 -29.61
C GLY A 20 3.64 35.14 -29.08
N GLY A 21 3.77 33.83 -29.02
CA GLY A 21 2.86 32.99 -28.28
C GLY A 21 2.88 33.47 -26.83
N LYS A 22 1.76 34.06 -26.35
CA LYS A 22 1.53 34.21 -24.92
C LYS A 22 1.76 32.83 -24.30
N SER A 23 2.85 32.68 -23.58
CA SER A 23 3.04 31.54 -22.72
C SER A 23 1.80 31.49 -21.81
N LYS A 24 0.91 30.53 -22.04
CA LYS A 24 -0.10 30.19 -21.04
C LYS A 24 0.69 30.02 -19.74
N ALA A 25 0.33 30.83 -18.74
CA ALA A 25 0.87 30.67 -17.41
C ALA A 25 0.75 29.17 -17.09
N ILE A 26 1.87 28.49 -17.11
CA ILE A 26 1.99 27.13 -16.55
C ILE A 26 1.59 27.37 -15.11
N GLY A 27 0.49 26.72 -14.66
CA GLY A 27 -0.09 26.93 -13.35
C GLY A 27 0.99 27.00 -12.28
N GLU A 28 0.68 27.67 -11.18
CA GLU A 28 1.60 27.97 -10.08
C GLU A 28 2.61 26.85 -9.88
N ALA A 29 3.89 27.18 -9.97
CA ALA A 29 4.96 26.20 -9.82
C ALA A 29 4.72 25.50 -8.49
N ILE A 30 4.51 24.17 -8.53
CA ILE A 30 4.35 23.36 -7.35
C ILE A 30 5.65 23.52 -6.55
N THR A 31 5.62 24.40 -5.55
CA THR A 31 6.77 24.76 -4.73
C THR A 31 7.16 23.65 -3.76
N GLU A 32 6.24 22.71 -3.50
CA GLU A 32 6.47 21.58 -2.60
C GLU A 32 6.48 20.24 -3.37
N ARG A 33 7.45 20.06 -4.25
CA ARG A 33 7.64 18.78 -4.95
C ARG A 33 7.79 17.57 -4.02
N ASP A 34 8.24 17.82 -2.78
CA ASP A 34 8.44 16.76 -1.79
C ASP A 34 7.13 16.26 -1.16
N SER A 35 6.03 16.99 -1.36
CA SER A 35 4.69 16.58 -0.90
C SER A 35 3.96 15.67 -1.90
N LEU A 36 4.40 15.66 -3.15
CA LEU A 36 3.75 14.87 -4.21
C LEU A 36 4.35 13.46 -4.31
N PRO A 37 3.53 12.46 -4.65
CA PRO A 37 4.05 11.13 -4.96
C PRO A 37 4.89 11.19 -6.25
N MET A 38 5.97 10.43 -6.30
CA MET A 38 6.75 10.20 -7.52
C MET A 38 5.93 9.41 -8.55
N MET A 39 5.08 8.50 -8.07
CA MET A 39 4.19 7.67 -8.88
C MET A 39 2.82 7.55 -8.21
N SER A 40 1.76 7.61 -9.00
CA SER A 40 0.40 7.25 -8.59
C SER A 40 -0.23 6.39 -9.68
N THR A 41 -0.75 5.23 -9.30
CA THR A 41 -1.37 4.25 -10.21
C THR A 41 -2.70 3.79 -9.64
N LEU A 42 -3.72 3.67 -10.49
CA LEU A 42 -5.06 3.24 -10.12
C LEU A 42 -5.34 1.81 -10.57
N GLY A 43 -6.16 1.09 -9.77
CA GLY A 43 -6.63 -0.25 -10.12
C GLY A 43 -5.49 -1.26 -10.21
N VAL A 44 -4.68 -1.40 -9.16
CA VAL A 44 -3.45 -2.19 -9.18
C VAL A 44 -3.67 -3.60 -8.66
N THR A 45 -3.24 -4.58 -9.43
CA THR A 45 -2.96 -5.94 -8.97
C THR A 45 -1.49 -6.23 -9.27
N THR A 46 -0.69 -6.48 -8.25
CA THR A 46 0.73 -6.80 -8.41
C THR A 46 1.11 -8.10 -7.71
N LEU A 47 2.04 -8.83 -8.29
CA LEU A 47 2.64 -10.03 -7.72
C LEU A 47 4.08 -9.73 -7.31
N ILE A 48 4.42 -10.07 -6.08
CA ILE A 48 5.76 -9.92 -5.55
C ILE A 48 6.40 -11.31 -5.45
N SER A 49 7.52 -11.47 -6.13
CA SER A 49 8.26 -12.73 -6.15
C SER A 49 9.60 -12.59 -5.44
N ASP A 50 9.99 -13.62 -4.72
CA ASP A 50 11.31 -13.77 -4.12
C ASP A 50 11.94 -15.06 -4.63
N SER A 51 13.17 -14.95 -5.15
CA SER A 51 13.97 -16.08 -5.66
C SER A 51 13.18 -16.95 -6.68
N GLY A 52 12.38 -16.29 -7.55
CA GLY A 52 11.61 -16.97 -8.60
C GLY A 52 10.29 -17.57 -8.13
N VAL A 53 9.94 -17.45 -6.85
CA VAL A 53 8.67 -17.93 -6.29
C VAL A 53 7.79 -16.72 -5.95
N THR A 54 6.54 -16.70 -6.46
CA THR A 54 5.56 -15.67 -6.08
C THR A 54 5.19 -15.85 -4.61
N ARG A 55 5.43 -14.80 -3.81
CA ARG A 55 5.18 -14.81 -2.38
C ARG A 55 3.96 -14.04 -1.97
N TYR A 56 3.67 -12.91 -2.66
CA TYR A 56 2.56 -12.05 -2.29
C TYR A 56 1.79 -11.56 -3.51
N ARG A 57 0.50 -11.30 -3.32
CA ARG A 57 -0.35 -10.53 -4.22
C ARG A 57 -0.88 -9.32 -3.47
N VAL A 58 -0.78 -8.15 -4.09
CA VAL A 58 -1.34 -6.90 -3.58
C VAL A 58 -2.40 -6.41 -4.54
N ASN A 59 -3.62 -6.21 -4.04
CA ASN A 59 -4.72 -5.59 -4.76
C ASN A 59 -5.10 -4.29 -4.05
N THR A 60 -5.19 -3.19 -4.80
CA THR A 60 -5.56 -1.86 -4.28
C THR A 60 -6.21 -1.02 -5.35
N GLU A 61 -7.07 -0.08 -4.96
CA GLU A 61 -7.65 0.90 -5.88
C GLU A 61 -6.64 2.00 -6.25
N GLU A 62 -5.71 2.32 -5.36
CA GLU A 62 -4.67 3.32 -5.60
C GLU A 62 -3.37 2.95 -4.90
N TRP A 63 -2.28 3.07 -5.64
CA TRP A 63 -0.92 2.92 -5.13
C TRP A 63 -0.12 4.18 -5.43
N GLN A 64 0.41 4.81 -4.39
CA GLN A 64 1.25 6.00 -4.47
C GLN A 64 2.64 5.71 -3.89
N VAL A 65 3.68 6.25 -4.50
CA VAL A 65 5.08 6.12 -4.05
C VAL A 65 5.63 7.49 -3.69
N PHE A 66 6.07 7.64 -2.44
CA PHE A 66 6.69 8.84 -1.88
C PHE A 66 8.17 8.59 -1.59
N ASP A 67 9.02 8.71 -2.60
CA ASP A 67 10.46 8.45 -2.51
C ASP A 67 11.25 9.58 -1.84
N ARG A 68 10.74 10.81 -1.87
CA ARG A 68 11.38 12.01 -1.29
C ARG A 68 11.04 12.25 0.17
N LYS A 69 9.99 11.61 0.68
CA LYS A 69 9.67 11.67 2.11
C LYS A 69 10.74 10.96 2.94
N LYS A 70 10.87 11.36 4.20
CA LYS A 70 11.81 10.74 5.14
C LYS A 70 11.03 10.29 6.38
N PRO A 71 10.83 8.99 6.58
CA PRO A 71 11.19 7.88 5.68
C PRO A 71 10.43 7.88 4.36
N SER A 72 10.98 7.24 3.32
CA SER A 72 10.26 6.92 2.07
C SER A 72 9.21 5.85 2.33
N TYR A 73 8.08 5.92 1.63
CA TYR A 73 7.01 4.93 1.79
C TYR A 73 6.12 4.81 0.55
N TRP A 74 5.42 3.71 0.46
CA TRP A 74 4.30 3.50 -0.45
C TRP A 74 3.01 3.67 0.33
N ALA A 75 2.02 4.33 -0.26
CA ALA A 75 0.71 4.55 0.33
C ALA A 75 -0.39 3.82 -0.46
N PHE A 76 -1.31 3.21 0.28
CA PHE A 76 -2.49 2.50 -0.19
C PHE A 76 -3.69 3.03 0.60
N GLU A 77 -4.15 4.25 0.27
CA GLU A 77 -5.15 4.96 1.11
C GLU A 77 -6.60 4.64 0.73
N LYS A 78 -6.83 3.91 -0.37
CA LYS A 78 -8.16 3.50 -0.83
C LYS A 78 -8.41 1.99 -0.67
N GLY A 79 -7.90 1.44 0.41
CA GLY A 79 -8.01 0.03 0.69
C GLY A 79 -6.89 -0.82 0.09
N VAL A 80 -6.55 -1.88 0.79
CA VAL A 80 -5.57 -2.88 0.36
C VAL A 80 -6.06 -4.28 0.70
N TYR A 81 -5.80 -5.21 -0.21
CA TYR A 81 -5.96 -6.64 0.02
C TYR A 81 -4.66 -7.34 -0.33
N LEU A 82 -4.05 -7.97 0.66
CA LEU A 82 -2.79 -8.69 0.58
C LEU A 82 -3.04 -10.18 0.72
N GLU A 83 -2.40 -10.98 -0.12
CA GLU A 83 -2.37 -12.44 0.01
C GLU A 83 -0.93 -12.91 0.09
N GLN A 84 -0.64 -13.81 1.02
CA GLN A 84 0.63 -14.51 1.13
C GLN A 84 0.47 -15.93 0.60
N PHE A 85 1.43 -16.37 -0.22
CA PHE A 85 1.44 -17.70 -0.82
C PHE A 85 2.57 -18.57 -0.27
N ASP A 86 2.31 -19.86 -0.20
CA ASP A 86 3.33 -20.89 0.00
C ASP A 86 4.17 -21.12 -1.28
N SER A 87 5.07 -22.08 -1.25
CA SER A 87 5.95 -22.41 -2.38
C SER A 87 5.22 -23.01 -3.60
N ILE A 88 4.00 -23.49 -3.43
CA ILE A 88 3.15 -24.11 -4.48
C ILE A 88 1.91 -23.26 -4.79
N PHE A 89 1.97 -21.97 -4.45
CA PHE A 89 0.96 -20.97 -4.75
C PHE A 89 -0.40 -21.16 -4.06
N HIS A 90 -0.44 -21.77 -2.89
CA HIS A 90 -1.64 -21.75 -2.04
C HIS A 90 -1.60 -20.56 -1.09
N ILE A 91 -2.77 -20.00 -0.78
CA ILE A 91 -2.88 -18.88 0.16
C ILE A 91 -2.64 -19.40 1.58
N GLU A 92 -1.62 -18.88 2.25
CA GLU A 92 -1.30 -19.13 3.65
C GLU A 92 -1.99 -18.14 4.59
N ALA A 93 -2.04 -16.88 4.17
CA ALA A 93 -2.71 -15.82 4.90
C ALA A 93 -3.23 -14.75 3.93
N SER A 94 -4.28 -14.07 4.33
CA SER A 94 -4.77 -12.87 3.64
C SER A 94 -5.02 -11.75 4.65
N ILE A 95 -4.80 -10.51 4.23
CA ILE A 95 -4.98 -9.31 5.05
C ILE A 95 -5.76 -8.28 4.25
N LYS A 96 -6.80 -7.71 4.85
CA LYS A 96 -7.54 -6.57 4.32
C LYS A 96 -7.44 -5.41 5.31
N ALA A 97 -7.30 -4.17 4.80
CA ALA A 97 -7.32 -2.96 5.60
C ALA A 97 -7.86 -1.79 4.78
N ASP A 98 -8.36 -0.74 5.46
CA ASP A 98 -8.85 0.47 4.79
C ASP A 98 -7.69 1.31 4.25
N THR A 99 -6.56 1.31 4.95
CA THR A 99 -5.34 2.05 4.58
C THR A 99 -4.11 1.24 4.92
N ALA A 100 -3.08 1.31 4.08
CA ALA A 100 -1.78 0.74 4.40
C ALA A 100 -0.64 1.65 3.94
N TYR A 101 0.47 1.57 4.67
CA TYR A 101 1.75 2.18 4.32
C TYR A 101 2.83 1.12 4.36
N TYR A 102 3.69 1.12 3.34
CA TYR A 102 4.87 0.25 3.29
C TYR A 102 6.14 1.10 3.30
N TYR A 103 6.92 0.95 4.35
CA TYR A 103 8.23 1.59 4.51
C TYR A 103 9.29 0.64 3.93
N ASP A 104 9.74 0.93 2.72
CA ASP A 104 10.57 0.05 1.91
C ASP A 104 11.95 -0.23 2.54
N LYS A 105 12.57 0.75 3.16
CA LYS A 105 13.86 0.61 3.83
C LYS A 105 13.81 -0.22 5.09
N GLU A 106 12.74 -0.04 5.85
CA GLU A 106 12.47 -0.75 7.10
C GLU A 106 11.83 -2.12 6.86
N ARG A 107 11.35 -2.37 5.62
CA ARG A 107 10.56 -3.55 5.24
C ARG A 107 9.36 -3.74 6.18
N LEU A 108 8.68 -2.63 6.49
CA LEU A 108 7.62 -2.55 7.48
C LEU A 108 6.30 -2.12 6.84
N TRP A 109 5.30 -2.99 6.93
CA TRP A 109 3.91 -2.65 6.65
C TRP A 109 3.25 -2.10 7.91
N LYS A 110 2.48 -1.03 7.73
CA LYS A 110 1.56 -0.46 8.73
C LYS A 110 0.17 -0.44 8.11
N LEU A 111 -0.75 -1.24 8.66
CA LEU A 111 -2.13 -1.36 8.21
C LEU A 111 -3.06 -0.74 9.23
N ILE A 112 -4.04 0.05 8.76
CA ILE A 112 -4.89 0.90 9.60
C ILE A 112 -6.34 0.78 9.15
N GLY A 113 -7.24 0.68 10.11
CA GLY A 113 -8.69 0.68 9.93
C GLY A 113 -9.21 -0.67 9.43
N ASN A 114 -10.15 -1.25 10.17
CA ASN A 114 -10.84 -2.50 9.85
C ASN A 114 -9.89 -3.62 9.38
N VAL A 115 -8.73 -3.74 10.03
CA VAL A 115 -7.75 -4.76 9.66
C VAL A 115 -8.34 -6.13 9.93
N ASP A 116 -8.45 -6.93 8.88
CA ASP A 116 -9.05 -8.26 8.89
C ASP A 116 -8.07 -9.26 8.28
N ILE A 117 -7.63 -10.21 9.08
CA ILE A 117 -6.65 -11.22 8.69
C ILE A 117 -7.30 -12.59 8.76
N GLN A 118 -7.04 -13.41 7.77
CA GLN A 118 -7.41 -14.83 7.77
C GLN A 118 -6.18 -15.67 7.53
N ASN A 119 -5.94 -16.66 8.38
CA ASN A 119 -4.85 -17.62 8.22
C ASN A 119 -5.33 -18.92 7.57
N ARG A 120 -4.39 -19.78 7.23
CA ARG A 120 -4.65 -21.10 6.62
C ARG A 120 -5.51 -22.04 7.47
N LYS A 121 -5.55 -21.84 8.81
CA LYS A 121 -6.39 -22.62 9.72
C LYS A 121 -7.85 -22.14 9.74
N GLY A 122 -8.19 -21.08 9.01
CA GLY A 122 -9.50 -20.46 9.02
C GLY A 122 -9.76 -19.58 10.25
N GLU A 123 -8.72 -19.31 11.04
CA GLU A 123 -8.82 -18.34 12.15
C GLU A 123 -8.83 -16.92 11.58
N ARG A 124 -9.64 -16.04 12.16
CA ARG A 124 -9.81 -14.67 11.73
C ARG A 124 -9.42 -13.71 12.84
N PHE A 125 -8.62 -12.71 12.49
CA PHE A 125 -8.08 -11.71 13.41
C PHE A 125 -8.57 -10.34 12.97
N ASN A 126 -9.21 -9.59 13.88
CA ASN A 126 -9.68 -8.24 13.61
C ASN A 126 -9.05 -7.25 14.59
N THR A 127 -8.49 -6.16 14.06
CA THR A 127 -7.89 -5.07 14.84
C THR A 127 -7.96 -3.76 14.05
N GLU A 128 -7.69 -2.62 14.73
CA GLU A 128 -7.67 -1.30 14.06
C GLU A 128 -6.28 -0.89 13.57
N LEU A 129 -5.24 -1.55 14.03
CA LEU A 129 -3.86 -1.25 13.65
C LEU A 129 -3.04 -2.54 13.65
N LEU A 130 -2.22 -2.71 12.63
CA LEU A 130 -1.31 -3.84 12.51
C LEU A 130 0.02 -3.39 11.96
N TYR A 131 1.08 -3.95 12.50
CA TYR A 131 2.42 -3.85 11.94
C TYR A 131 2.89 -5.24 11.49
N TRP A 132 3.41 -5.32 10.28
CA TRP A 132 4.07 -6.52 9.76
C TRP A 132 5.48 -6.16 9.30
N ASN A 133 6.46 -6.70 10.00
CA ASN A 133 7.88 -6.53 9.69
C ASN A 133 8.38 -7.76 8.93
N GLU A 134 8.60 -7.59 7.63
CA GLU A 134 9.06 -8.67 6.75
C GLU A 134 10.48 -9.15 7.09
N ALA A 135 11.36 -8.24 7.56
CA ALA A 135 12.74 -8.59 7.87
C ALA A 135 12.84 -9.52 9.07
N THR A 136 11.97 -9.31 10.09
CA THR A 136 11.90 -10.14 11.29
C THR A 136 10.84 -11.24 11.20
N GLN A 137 10.02 -11.23 10.15
CA GLN A 137 8.88 -12.13 9.93
C GLN A 137 7.86 -12.10 11.09
N LYS A 138 7.68 -10.91 11.68
CA LYS A 138 6.77 -10.69 12.82
C LYS A 138 5.61 -9.81 12.45
N VAL A 139 4.45 -10.15 13.01
CA VAL A 139 3.23 -9.35 12.96
C VAL A 139 2.85 -8.99 14.38
N TYR A 140 2.51 -7.72 14.64
CA TYR A 140 2.20 -7.27 15.99
C TYR A 140 1.25 -6.07 16.00
N SER A 141 0.57 -5.87 17.12
CA SER A 141 -0.28 -4.72 17.41
C SER A 141 -0.32 -4.44 18.91
N ASP A 142 -0.52 -3.18 19.28
CA ASP A 142 -0.80 -2.73 20.65
C ASP A 142 -2.30 -2.47 20.87
N LYS A 143 -3.13 -2.62 19.84
CA LYS A 143 -4.56 -2.31 19.87
C LYS A 143 -5.40 -3.51 20.32
N PHE A 144 -6.70 -3.25 20.49
CA PHE A 144 -7.68 -4.30 20.70
C PHE A 144 -7.62 -5.32 19.55
N ILE A 145 -7.70 -6.60 19.90
CA ILE A 145 -7.72 -7.72 18.96
C ILE A 145 -8.90 -8.63 19.28
N ARG A 146 -9.60 -9.07 18.24
CA ARG A 146 -10.57 -10.15 18.28
C ARG A 146 -10.06 -11.30 17.42
N ILE A 147 -9.93 -12.47 17.99
CA ILE A 147 -9.52 -13.70 17.31
C ILE A 147 -10.69 -14.66 17.31
N GLN A 148 -11.20 -14.98 16.14
CA GLN A 148 -12.26 -15.95 15.94
C GLN A 148 -11.65 -17.26 15.48
N GLN A 149 -11.87 -18.29 16.31
CA GLN A 149 -11.52 -19.68 16.03
C GLN A 149 -12.81 -20.50 15.82
N PRO A 150 -12.75 -21.71 15.26
CA PRO A 150 -13.95 -22.51 15.02
C PRO A 150 -14.77 -22.79 16.29
N ASP A 151 -14.12 -22.94 17.44
CA ASP A 151 -14.73 -23.32 18.71
C ASP A 151 -14.89 -22.17 19.72
N ARG A 152 -14.21 -21.03 19.48
CA ARG A 152 -14.18 -19.91 20.44
C ARG A 152 -13.80 -18.60 19.80
N THR A 153 -14.12 -17.51 20.50
CA THR A 153 -13.65 -16.16 20.21
C THR A 153 -12.84 -15.66 21.42
N ILE A 154 -11.66 -15.11 21.16
CA ILE A 154 -10.78 -14.51 22.15
C ILE A 154 -10.69 -13.04 21.87
N THR A 155 -10.81 -12.20 22.90
CA THR A 155 -10.57 -10.76 22.80
C THR A 155 -9.52 -10.31 23.80
N GLY A 156 -8.79 -9.25 23.45
CA GLY A 156 -7.76 -8.69 24.31
C GLY A 156 -7.07 -7.50 23.69
N HIS A 157 -6.01 -7.03 24.33
CA HIS A 157 -5.20 -5.91 23.86
C HIS A 157 -3.75 -6.34 23.68
N GLY A 158 -3.20 -5.97 22.52
CA GLY A 158 -1.83 -6.27 22.14
C GLY A 158 -1.61 -7.74 21.79
N PHE A 159 -0.94 -7.97 20.68
CA PHE A 159 -0.53 -9.33 20.31
C PHE A 159 0.75 -9.31 19.47
N ASP A 160 1.45 -10.43 19.48
CA ASP A 160 2.58 -10.77 18.61
C ASP A 160 2.30 -12.07 17.90
N SER A 161 2.73 -12.18 16.66
CA SER A 161 2.56 -13.39 15.84
C SER A 161 3.72 -13.56 14.85
N ASN A 162 3.87 -14.78 14.32
CA ASN A 162 4.63 -15.00 13.10
C ASN A 162 3.84 -14.48 11.89
N GLN A 163 4.51 -14.28 10.76
CA GLN A 163 3.87 -13.71 9.55
C GLN A 163 2.73 -14.57 8.98
N GLN A 164 2.70 -15.88 9.24
CA GLN A 164 1.62 -16.79 8.83
C GLN A 164 0.42 -16.78 9.78
N MET A 165 0.48 -16.02 10.88
CA MET A 165 -0.56 -15.95 11.90
C MET A 165 -0.95 -17.31 12.50
N THR A 166 0.02 -18.22 12.60
CA THR A 166 -0.20 -19.60 13.08
C THR A 166 0.28 -19.83 14.51
N VAL A 167 1.20 -18.99 14.98
CA VAL A 167 1.72 -18.97 16.35
C VAL A 167 1.65 -17.53 16.85
N TYR A 168 0.86 -17.28 17.89
CA TYR A 168 0.64 -15.94 18.41
C TYR A 168 0.49 -15.91 19.92
N THR A 169 0.75 -14.75 20.51
CA THR A 169 0.57 -14.44 21.92
C THR A 169 -0.28 -13.20 22.06
N ILE A 170 -1.31 -13.25 22.91
CA ILE A 170 -2.12 -12.09 23.29
C ILE A 170 -1.59 -11.58 24.63
N HIS A 171 -1.28 -10.28 24.73
CA HIS A 171 -0.64 -9.73 25.93
C HIS A 171 -1.64 -9.60 27.09
N ASN A 172 -2.83 -9.03 26.82
CA ASN A 172 -3.86 -8.79 27.83
C ASN A 172 -5.17 -9.38 27.32
N ILE A 173 -5.48 -10.61 27.75
CA ILE A 173 -6.75 -11.27 27.42
C ILE A 173 -7.86 -10.64 28.26
N GLU A 174 -8.96 -10.23 27.59
CA GLU A 174 -10.15 -9.68 28.26
C GLU A 174 -11.27 -10.71 28.38
N ALA A 175 -11.54 -11.48 27.32
CA ALA A 175 -12.58 -12.48 27.32
C ALA A 175 -12.26 -13.68 26.41
N VAL A 176 -12.76 -14.83 26.79
CA VAL A 176 -12.81 -16.04 25.97
C VAL A 176 -14.26 -16.54 25.98
N SER A 177 -14.90 -16.53 24.80
CA SER A 177 -16.26 -17.02 24.61
C SER A 177 -16.24 -18.25 23.74
N TYR A 178 -16.81 -19.35 24.22
CA TYR A 178 -16.90 -20.60 23.47
C TYR A 178 -18.18 -20.64 22.63
N THR A 179 -18.05 -21.07 21.39
CA THR A 179 -19.19 -21.33 20.51
C THR A 179 -19.70 -22.74 20.82
N HIS A 180 -20.77 -22.87 21.58
CA HIS A 180 -21.42 -24.16 21.78
C HIS A 180 -22.06 -24.60 20.46
N LEU A 181 -21.44 -25.54 19.76
CA LEU A 181 -22.14 -26.33 18.76
C LEU A 181 -23.20 -27.15 19.49
N ARG A 182 -24.47 -26.73 19.44
CA ARG A 182 -25.58 -27.55 19.88
C ARG A 182 -25.59 -28.79 19.00
N ALA A 183 -25.16 -29.94 19.54
CA ALA A 183 -25.41 -31.22 18.90
C ALA A 183 -26.92 -31.35 18.76
N HIS A 184 -27.43 -31.36 17.56
CA HIS A 184 -28.77 -31.83 17.27
C HIS A 184 -28.70 -33.35 17.30
N GLU A 185 -29.20 -33.97 18.41
CA GLU A 185 -29.69 -35.33 18.39
C GLU A 185 -30.89 -35.45 17.45
#